data_c8b665cf5683923f323e31b63e5854bc
#
_entry.id   c8b665cf5683923f323e31b63e5854bc
#
_cell.length_a   1.000
_cell.length_b   1.000
_cell.length_c   1.000
_cell.angle_alpha   90.00
_cell.angle_beta   90.00
_cell.angle_gamma   90.00
#
_symmetry.space_group_name_H-M   'P 1'
#
loop_
_entity.id
_entity.type
_entity.pdbx_description
1 polymer ?
#
loop_
_entity_poly.entity_id
_entity_poly.type
_entity_poly.pdbx_seq_one_letter_code
_entity_poly.pdbx_strand_id
1 'polypeptide(L)'
;MTEDKTQLVDLLKASIQKPTIIKNHSKKGFLVDKKLYSHSIIIDNFSVLKWDLNNSVIQESDFSFLEGQEKFPELLLIGAGKKINEPFFNIRSKMSKLSIPVEIMSTSSACRTWNVLLSEGRNLLACIKNEY
;
A
#
# COMPACT_ATOMS: atom_id res chain seq x y z
N MET A 1 23.32 18.95 -24.04
CA MET A 1 22.01 18.65 -24.62
C MET A 1 20.98 18.55 -23.50
N THR A 2 19.81 19.16 -23.73
CA THR A 2 18.76 19.23 -22.72
C THR A 2 18.21 17.85 -22.30
N GLU A 3 18.16 16.92 -23.24
CA GLU A 3 17.64 15.57 -22.98
C GLU A 3 18.52 14.82 -21.95
N ASP A 4 19.83 14.93 -22.07
CA ASP A 4 20.75 14.27 -21.15
C ASP A 4 20.64 14.82 -19.74
N LYS A 5 20.45 16.14 -19.61
CA LYS A 5 20.25 16.79 -18.32
C LYS A 5 18.92 16.36 -17.69
N THR A 6 17.86 16.20 -18.49
CA THR A 6 16.55 15.75 -18.00
C THR A 6 16.64 14.32 -17.47
N GLN A 7 17.30 13.43 -18.20
CA GLN A 7 17.49 12.04 -17.77
C GLN A 7 18.31 11.97 -16.47
N LEU A 8 19.36 12.78 -16.36
CA LEU A 8 20.17 12.80 -15.15
C LEU A 8 19.38 13.27 -13.94
N VAL A 9 18.55 14.32 -14.13
CA VAL A 9 17.71 14.83 -13.05
C VAL A 9 16.70 13.77 -12.61
N ASP A 10 16.08 13.06 -13.56
CA ASP A 10 15.13 12.00 -13.24
C ASP A 10 15.79 10.84 -12.49
N LEU A 11 17.01 10.45 -12.88
CA LEU A 11 17.78 9.43 -12.18
C LEU A 11 18.14 9.86 -10.77
N LEU A 12 18.53 11.12 -10.60
CA LEU A 12 18.85 11.65 -9.29
C LEU A 12 17.63 11.71 -8.37
N LYS A 13 16.47 12.10 -8.92
CA LYS A 13 15.21 12.08 -8.16
C LYS A 13 14.87 10.66 -7.73
N ALA A 14 15.00 9.68 -8.62
CA ALA A 14 14.73 8.28 -8.29
C ALA A 14 15.69 7.77 -7.21
N SER A 15 16.96 8.16 -7.26
CA SER A 15 17.94 7.70 -6.29
C SER A 15 17.79 8.32 -4.91
N ILE A 16 17.14 9.50 -4.80
CA ILE A 16 16.92 10.17 -3.51
C ILE A 16 15.51 9.98 -2.98
N GLN A 17 14.63 9.27 -3.71
CA GLN A 17 13.32 8.91 -3.20
C GLN A 17 13.47 8.02 -1.97
N LYS A 18 12.81 8.41 -0.89
CA LYS A 18 12.85 7.62 0.34
C LYS A 18 11.76 6.56 0.32
N PRO A 19 12.06 5.37 0.84
CA PRO A 19 11.03 4.35 0.99
C PRO A 19 9.96 4.81 1.98
N THR A 20 8.75 4.31 1.80
CA THR A 20 7.57 4.66 2.60
C THR A 20 7.54 3.87 3.90
N ILE A 21 8.46 4.14 4.80
CA ILE A 21 8.49 3.46 6.10
C ILE A 21 7.35 3.97 6.97
N ILE A 22 6.52 3.06 7.48
CA ILE A 22 5.46 3.40 8.42
C ILE A 22 6.06 3.43 9.82
N LYS A 23 6.27 4.63 10.34
CA LYS A 23 6.90 4.82 11.65
C LYS A 23 5.96 4.61 12.81
N ASN A 24 4.68 4.89 12.63
CA ASN A 24 3.69 4.76 13.68
C ASN A 24 2.27 4.71 13.11
N HIS A 25 1.38 4.06 13.83
CA HIS A 25 -0.06 4.09 13.59
C HIS A 25 -0.77 4.32 14.92
N SER A 26 -1.57 5.37 15.00
CA SER A 26 -2.27 5.78 16.23
C SER A 26 -3.62 6.40 15.87
N LYS A 27 -4.33 6.90 16.87
CA LYS A 27 -5.57 7.65 16.66
C LYS A 27 -5.40 8.84 15.73
N LYS A 28 -4.19 9.39 15.64
CA LYS A 28 -3.88 10.51 14.74
C LYS A 28 -3.73 10.06 13.28
N GLY A 29 -3.48 8.78 13.03
CA GLY A 29 -3.31 8.22 11.69
C GLY A 29 -1.98 7.49 11.52
N PHE A 30 -1.57 7.37 10.27
CA PHE A 30 -0.31 6.71 9.90
C PHE A 30 0.79 7.75 9.74
N LEU A 31 1.87 7.60 10.46
CA LEU A 31 3.07 8.43 10.27
C LEU A 31 3.99 7.71 9.29
N VAL A 32 4.09 8.24 8.07
CA VAL A 32 4.94 7.70 7.02
C VAL A 32 6.04 8.71 6.75
N ASP A 33 7.28 8.32 7.01
CA ASP A 33 8.42 9.23 7.02
C ASP A 33 8.12 10.40 7.97
N LYS A 34 7.94 11.61 7.47
CA LYS A 34 7.67 12.80 8.29
C LYS A 34 6.24 13.32 8.14
N LYS A 35 5.39 12.62 7.39
CA LYS A 35 4.03 13.07 7.10
C LYS A 35 3.00 12.19 7.78
N LEU A 36 1.96 12.81 8.33
CA LEU A 36 0.86 12.14 9.00
C LEU A 36 -0.34 12.04 8.05
N TYR A 37 -0.87 10.83 7.91
CA TYR A 37 -2.06 10.53 7.09
C TYR A 37 -3.18 10.07 8.01
N SER A 38 -4.24 10.87 8.13
CA SER A 38 -5.33 10.63 9.09
C SER A 38 -6.44 9.71 8.56
N HIS A 39 -6.25 9.10 7.40
CA HIS A 39 -7.24 8.25 6.74
C HIS A 39 -6.61 6.91 6.38
N SER A 40 -7.42 5.98 5.87
CA SER A 40 -6.90 4.75 5.29
C SER A 40 -6.00 5.06 4.10
N ILE A 41 -5.00 4.25 3.85
CA ILE A 41 -3.97 4.55 2.86
C ILE A 41 -3.77 3.41 1.86
N ILE A 42 -3.43 3.81 0.64
CA ILE A 42 -2.82 2.94 -0.36
C ILE A 42 -1.35 3.37 -0.43
N ILE A 43 -0.44 2.44 -0.20
CA ILE A 43 0.98 2.75 -0.10
C ILE A 43 1.79 1.82 -1.01
N ASP A 44 2.67 2.39 -1.82
CA ASP A 44 3.66 1.62 -2.56
C ASP A 44 5.07 1.96 -2.06
N ASN A 45 6.11 1.49 -2.75
CA ASN A 45 7.47 1.65 -2.30
C ASN A 45 7.88 3.11 -2.06
N PHE A 46 7.26 4.07 -2.76
CA PHE A 46 7.68 5.48 -2.75
C PHE A 46 6.55 6.49 -2.63
N SER A 47 5.29 6.06 -2.57
CA SER A 47 4.17 7.00 -2.52
C SER A 47 3.05 6.51 -1.62
N VAL A 48 2.24 7.47 -1.16
CA VAL A 48 1.07 7.21 -0.31
C VAL A 48 -0.11 7.96 -0.89
N LEU A 49 -1.24 7.26 -1.03
CA LEU A 49 -2.50 7.84 -1.48
C LEU A 49 -3.59 7.56 -0.46
N LYS A 50 -4.62 8.38 -0.45
CA LYS A 50 -5.80 8.12 0.36
C LYS A 50 -6.55 6.92 -0.21
N TRP A 51 -6.96 6.01 0.67
CA TRP A 51 -7.84 4.90 0.32
C TRP A 51 -9.25 5.25 0.75
N ASP A 52 -10.11 5.53 -0.24
CA ASP A 52 -11.48 5.92 0.03
C ASP A 52 -12.34 4.70 0.32
N LEU A 53 -12.50 4.40 1.61
CA LEU A 53 -13.37 3.33 2.06
C LEU A 53 -14.71 3.94 2.47
N ASN A 54 -15.78 3.57 1.76
CA ASN A 54 -17.12 4.09 2.01
C ASN A 54 -17.90 3.27 3.04
N ASN A 55 -17.44 2.05 3.31
CA ASN A 55 -18.09 1.14 4.25
C ASN A 55 -17.12 0.70 5.32
N SER A 56 -17.67 0.27 6.46
CA SER A 56 -16.86 -0.27 7.55
C SER A 56 -16.19 -1.60 7.19
N VAL A 57 -16.77 -2.32 6.23
CA VAL A 57 -16.24 -3.60 5.75
C VAL A 57 -15.58 -3.38 4.39
N ILE A 58 -14.37 -3.91 4.25
CA ILE A 58 -13.62 -3.84 2.99
C ILE A 58 -14.32 -4.73 1.97
N GLN A 59 -14.58 -4.18 0.77
CA GLN A 59 -15.28 -4.87 -0.31
C GLN A 59 -14.39 -5.02 -1.53
N GLU A 60 -14.77 -5.93 -2.42
CA GLU A 60 -14.07 -6.15 -3.68
C GLU A 60 -13.93 -4.86 -4.50
N SER A 61 -14.98 -4.03 -4.52
CA SER A 61 -14.99 -2.76 -5.24
C SER A 61 -13.96 -1.76 -4.71
N ASP A 62 -13.49 -1.92 -3.48
CA ASP A 62 -12.46 -1.05 -2.92
C ASP A 62 -11.10 -1.25 -3.58
N PHE A 63 -10.96 -2.27 -4.42
CA PHE A 63 -9.74 -2.58 -5.17
C PHE A 63 -9.91 -2.34 -6.67
N SER A 64 -10.95 -1.63 -7.08
CA SER A 64 -11.21 -1.36 -8.50
C SER A 64 -10.09 -0.57 -9.17
N PHE A 65 -9.30 0.18 -8.40
CA PHE A 65 -8.16 0.93 -8.92
C PHE A 65 -7.09 0.03 -9.55
N LEU A 66 -7.08 -1.28 -9.23
CA LEU A 66 -6.16 -2.24 -9.84
C LEU A 66 -6.57 -2.62 -11.26
N GLU A 67 -7.82 -2.40 -11.61
CA GLU A 67 -8.30 -2.74 -12.95
C GLU A 67 -7.70 -1.77 -13.97
N GLY A 68 -7.26 -2.30 -15.09
CA GLY A 68 -6.66 -1.49 -16.14
C GLY A 68 -5.20 -1.10 -15.92
N GLN A 69 -4.57 -1.57 -14.85
CA GLN A 69 -3.15 -1.34 -14.65
C GLN A 69 -2.33 -2.23 -15.56
N GLU A 70 -1.25 -1.67 -16.12
CA GLU A 70 -0.33 -2.44 -16.98
C GLU A 70 0.56 -3.37 -16.17
N LYS A 71 0.91 -2.96 -14.96
CA LYS A 71 1.77 -3.74 -14.07
C LYS A 71 1.10 -3.92 -12.72
N PHE A 72 1.21 -5.13 -12.19
CA PHE A 72 0.70 -5.46 -10.87
C PHE A 72 1.85 -5.61 -9.87
N PRO A 73 1.60 -5.36 -8.58
CA PRO A 73 2.62 -5.59 -7.57
C PRO A 73 2.97 -7.07 -7.45
N GLU A 74 4.16 -7.34 -6.98
CA GLU A 74 4.60 -8.71 -6.67
C GLU A 74 3.89 -9.26 -5.43
N LEU A 75 3.39 -8.39 -4.57
CA LEU A 75 2.60 -8.74 -3.40
C LEU A 75 1.70 -7.58 -3.04
N LEU A 76 0.42 -7.91 -2.76
CA LEU A 76 -0.54 -6.97 -2.18
C LEU A 76 -0.75 -7.34 -0.71
N LEU A 77 -0.47 -6.39 0.17
CA LEU A 77 -0.68 -6.53 1.60
C LEU A 77 -1.94 -5.74 1.98
N ILE A 78 -2.86 -6.38 2.68
CA ILE A 78 -4.09 -5.73 3.14
C ILE A 78 -4.11 -5.68 4.65
N GLY A 79 -4.19 -4.48 5.20
CA GLY A 79 -4.44 -4.26 6.61
C GLY A 79 -5.93 -4.04 6.83
N ALA A 80 -6.57 -4.99 7.48
CA ALA A 80 -8.04 -5.10 7.52
C ALA A 80 -8.69 -4.48 8.76
N GLY A 81 -7.98 -3.63 9.48
CA GLY A 81 -8.50 -3.01 10.68
C GLY A 81 -8.02 -3.72 11.94
N LYS A 82 -8.77 -3.55 13.03
CA LYS A 82 -8.34 -4.03 14.34
C LYS A 82 -8.29 -5.56 14.43
N LYS A 83 -9.27 -6.23 13.82
CA LYS A 83 -9.37 -7.69 13.80
C LYS A 83 -9.80 -8.17 12.43
N ILE A 84 -9.36 -9.37 12.06
CA ILE A 84 -9.83 -10.04 10.86
C ILE A 84 -11.01 -10.92 11.29
N ASN A 85 -12.23 -10.54 10.87
CA ASN A 85 -13.44 -11.24 11.25
C ASN A 85 -14.07 -12.04 10.12
N GLU A 86 -13.47 -12.00 8.93
CA GLU A 86 -14.03 -12.66 7.76
C GLU A 86 -12.92 -13.16 6.85
N PRO A 87 -13.21 -14.17 6.00
CA PRO A 87 -12.18 -14.80 5.16
C PRO A 87 -11.85 -14.03 3.87
N PHE A 88 -12.60 -12.99 3.52
CA PHE A 88 -12.39 -12.18 2.31
C PHE A 88 -12.34 -12.99 1.01
N PHE A 89 -13.24 -13.95 0.84
CA PHE A 89 -13.25 -14.84 -0.32
C PHE A 89 -13.31 -14.10 -1.66
N ASN A 90 -14.16 -13.08 -1.78
CA ASN A 90 -14.32 -12.35 -3.05
C ASN A 90 -13.05 -11.56 -3.40
N ILE A 91 -12.41 -10.97 -2.41
CA ILE A 91 -11.16 -10.23 -2.60
C ILE A 91 -10.05 -11.19 -3.00
N ARG A 92 -9.93 -12.31 -2.31
CA ARG A 92 -8.92 -13.34 -2.63
C ARG A 92 -9.13 -13.89 -4.04
N SER A 93 -10.38 -14.13 -4.43
CA SER A 93 -10.73 -14.62 -5.77
C SER A 93 -10.33 -13.60 -6.84
N LYS A 94 -10.63 -12.32 -6.62
CA LYS A 94 -10.26 -11.24 -7.54
C LYS A 94 -8.74 -11.18 -7.73
N MET A 95 -7.99 -11.22 -6.64
CA MET A 95 -6.53 -11.16 -6.71
C MET A 95 -5.94 -12.39 -7.39
N SER A 96 -6.51 -13.55 -7.16
CA SER A 96 -6.11 -14.78 -7.85
C SER A 96 -6.30 -14.66 -9.37
N LYS A 97 -7.42 -14.09 -9.80
CA LYS A 97 -7.68 -13.87 -11.24
C LYS A 97 -6.69 -12.89 -11.86
N LEU A 98 -6.21 -11.94 -11.09
CA LEU A 98 -5.20 -10.98 -11.56
C LEU A 98 -3.78 -11.49 -11.36
N SER A 99 -3.61 -12.69 -10.83
CA SER A 99 -2.31 -13.29 -10.50
C SER A 99 -1.50 -12.44 -9.52
N ILE A 100 -2.19 -11.79 -8.60
CA ILE A 100 -1.55 -10.97 -7.55
C ILE A 100 -1.54 -11.77 -6.25
N PRO A 101 -0.36 -12.13 -5.72
CA PRO A 101 -0.28 -12.71 -4.38
C PRO A 101 -0.81 -11.72 -3.35
N VAL A 102 -1.64 -12.18 -2.42
CA VAL A 102 -2.27 -11.32 -1.41
C VAL A 102 -2.05 -11.89 -0.02
N GLU A 103 -1.75 -11.00 0.92
CA GLU A 103 -1.75 -11.33 2.35
C GLU A 103 -2.65 -10.37 3.08
N ILE A 104 -3.49 -10.89 3.97
CA ILE A 104 -4.47 -10.11 4.71
C ILE A 104 -4.21 -10.31 6.20
N MET A 105 -4.09 -9.21 6.92
CA MET A 105 -3.80 -9.22 8.33
C MET A 105 -4.40 -7.98 9.01
N SER A 106 -4.32 -7.90 10.33
CA SER A 106 -4.75 -6.70 11.04
C SER A 106 -3.91 -5.50 10.61
N THR A 107 -4.46 -4.30 10.76
CA THR A 107 -3.75 -3.07 10.41
C THR A 107 -2.42 -2.95 11.16
N SER A 108 -2.40 -3.26 12.44
CA SER A 108 -1.18 -3.21 13.24
C SER A 108 -0.10 -4.16 12.71
N SER A 109 -0.48 -5.38 12.37
CA SER A 109 0.45 -6.36 11.78
C SER A 109 0.91 -5.92 10.40
N ALA A 110 0.00 -5.36 9.60
CA ALA A 110 0.32 -4.89 8.25
C ALA A 110 1.37 -3.78 8.27
N CYS A 111 1.28 -2.85 9.20
CA CYS A 111 2.27 -1.79 9.34
C CYS A 111 3.67 -2.33 9.61
N ARG A 112 3.77 -3.33 10.48
CA ARG A 112 5.07 -3.97 10.79
C ARG A 112 5.58 -4.79 9.62
N THR A 113 4.70 -5.57 9.01
CA THR A 113 5.05 -6.42 7.86
C THR A 113 5.49 -5.58 6.67
N TRP A 114 4.81 -4.46 6.42
CA TRP A 114 5.18 -3.53 5.35
C TRP A 114 6.65 -3.12 5.42
N ASN A 115 7.10 -2.69 6.60
CA ASN A 115 8.48 -2.23 6.77
C ASN A 115 9.50 -3.34 6.52
N VAL A 116 9.17 -4.57 6.93
CA VAL A 116 10.04 -5.72 6.66
C VAL A 116 10.13 -5.99 5.16
N LEU A 117 8.98 -5.98 4.48
CA LEU A 117 8.91 -6.25 3.04
C LEU A 117 9.63 -5.17 2.22
N LEU A 118 9.56 -3.90 2.64
CA LEU A 118 10.27 -2.83 1.97
C LEU A 118 11.77 -3.09 1.87
N SER A 119 12.35 -3.71 2.90
CA SER A 119 13.80 -3.99 2.93
C SER A 119 14.20 -5.04 1.91
N GLU A 120 13.26 -5.78 1.33
CA GLU A 120 13.54 -6.84 0.37
C GLU A 120 13.68 -6.35 -1.07
N GLY A 121 13.38 -5.08 -1.34
CA GLY A 121 13.52 -4.49 -2.68
C GLY A 121 12.51 -4.97 -3.71
N ARG A 122 11.38 -5.53 -3.27
CA ARG A 122 10.32 -6.03 -4.15
C ARG A 122 9.36 -4.91 -4.52
N ASN A 123 8.62 -5.08 -5.61
CA ASN A 123 7.55 -4.18 -6.01
C ASN A 123 6.29 -4.49 -5.19
N LEU A 124 5.99 -3.64 -4.23
CA LEU A 124 4.97 -3.88 -3.22
C LEU A 124 3.83 -2.87 -3.31
N LEU A 125 2.65 -3.31 -2.89
CA LEU A 125 1.49 -2.45 -2.68
C LEU A 125 0.81 -2.88 -1.40
N ALA A 126 0.38 -1.92 -0.58
CA ALA A 126 -0.46 -2.21 0.57
C ALA A 126 -1.67 -1.30 0.58
N CYS A 127 -2.78 -1.86 1.01
CA CYS A 127 -4.02 -1.13 1.26
C CYS A 127 -4.33 -1.32 2.74
N ILE A 128 -4.18 -0.27 3.52
CA ILE A 128 -4.22 -0.37 4.98
C ILE A 128 -5.36 0.49 5.52
N LYS A 129 -6.33 -0.17 6.13
CA LYS A 129 -7.46 0.48 6.75
C LYS A 129 -7.04 1.12 8.06
N ASN A 130 -7.42 2.39 8.26
CA ASN A 130 -7.27 3.03 9.56
C ASN A 130 -8.22 2.36 10.55
N GLU A 131 -7.70 1.84 11.65
CA GLU A 131 -8.51 1.10 12.63
C GLU A 131 -9.22 2.01 13.63
N TYR A 132 -8.95 3.32 13.60
CA TYR A 132 -9.51 4.29 14.53
C TYR A 132 -10.66 5.11 13.96
#